data_5fab1b33ecd7ccc09fbc44516b736788
#
_entry.id   5fab1b33ecd7ccc09fbc44516b736788
#
_cell.length_a   1.000
_cell.length_b   1.000
_cell.length_c   1.000
_cell.angle_alpha   90.00
_cell.angle_beta   90.00
_cell.angle_gamma   90.00
#
_symmetry.space_group_name_H-M   'P 1'
#
loop_
_entity.id
_entity.type
_entity.pdbx_description
1 polymer ?
#
loop_
_entity_poly.entity_id
_entity_poly.type
_entity_poly.pdbx_seq_one_letter_code
_entity_poly.pdbx_strand_id
1 'polypeptide(L)'
;CGAITIGIDPYGNGTTVYWWISAMDVEGNISTTNKQSYIIGTLATDNDVTPYEFDLHGNYPNPFNPVTNIIYSMGTASDVTIMVHNIQGQLVKNLFIGNVKPGQHTVSWNGTNNFAQSVPSGIYIYSVKSSRRILVGKMMLLK
;
A
#
# COMPACT_ATOMS: atom_id res chain seq x y z
N CYS A 1 39.52 -31.62 -8.88
CA CYS A 1 38.59 -30.83 -8.11
C CYS A 1 39.10 -29.42 -7.95
N GLY A 2 38.51 -28.47 -8.62
CA GLY A 2 38.85 -27.05 -8.50
C GLY A 2 38.32 -26.46 -7.20
N ALA A 3 39.07 -25.55 -6.58
CA ALA A 3 38.58 -24.81 -5.40
C ALA A 3 37.76 -23.62 -5.89
N ILE A 4 36.54 -23.46 -5.32
CA ILE A 4 35.70 -22.28 -5.53
C ILE A 4 35.84 -21.44 -4.27
N THR A 5 36.30 -20.19 -4.45
CA THR A 5 36.37 -19.22 -3.34
C THR A 5 35.35 -18.14 -3.56
N ILE A 6 34.50 -17.91 -2.56
CA ILE A 6 33.57 -16.78 -2.53
C ILE A 6 34.14 -15.76 -1.55
N GLY A 7 34.50 -14.57 -2.05
CA GLY A 7 34.95 -13.46 -1.22
C GLY A 7 33.77 -12.55 -0.85
N ILE A 8 33.65 -12.23 0.43
CA ILE A 8 32.72 -11.23 0.94
C ILE A 8 33.56 -10.21 1.70
N ASP A 9 33.40 -8.93 1.36
CA ASP A 9 34.09 -7.85 2.07
C ASP A 9 33.17 -7.35 3.18
N PRO A 10 33.59 -7.44 4.49
CA PRO A 10 32.68 -7.27 5.61
C PRO A 10 32.68 -5.85 6.22
N TYR A 11 33.15 -4.81 5.54
CA TYR A 11 33.30 -3.52 6.18
C TYR A 11 32.45 -2.38 5.61
N GLY A 12 31.68 -1.73 6.51
CA GLY A 12 31.20 -0.36 6.47
C GLY A 12 29.69 -0.20 6.41
N ASN A 13 29.17 0.77 7.13
CA ASN A 13 27.79 1.26 7.05
C ASN A 13 27.47 1.72 5.63
N GLY A 14 26.45 1.15 5.02
CA GLY A 14 26.10 1.38 3.62
C GLY A 14 26.92 0.53 2.66
N THR A 15 27.28 -0.66 3.07
CA THR A 15 28.30 -1.49 2.42
C THR A 15 27.79 -2.09 1.13
N THR A 16 28.50 -1.80 0.05
CA THR A 16 28.38 -2.56 -1.18
C THR A 16 29.08 -3.91 -0.99
N VAL A 17 28.30 -4.99 -1.07
CA VAL A 17 28.86 -6.35 -1.04
C VAL A 17 29.28 -6.72 -2.45
N TYR A 18 30.56 -7.02 -2.59
CA TYR A 18 31.12 -7.58 -3.82
C TYR A 18 31.25 -9.08 -3.71
N TRP A 19 30.82 -9.80 -4.71
CA TRP A 19 31.06 -11.22 -4.79
C TRP A 19 31.59 -11.61 -6.18
N TRP A 20 32.44 -12.59 -6.20
CA TRP A 20 33.00 -13.16 -7.42
C TRP A 20 33.27 -14.64 -7.22
N ILE A 21 33.29 -15.36 -8.28
CA ILE A 21 33.62 -16.79 -8.25
C ILE A 21 35.00 -16.94 -8.95
N SER A 22 35.94 -17.52 -8.23
CA SER A 22 37.23 -17.93 -8.79
C SER A 22 37.28 -19.44 -8.85
N ALA A 23 37.56 -20.01 -10.00
CA ALA A 23 37.78 -21.42 -10.16
C ALA A 23 39.25 -21.63 -10.62
N MET A 24 39.92 -22.55 -9.93
CA MET A 24 41.29 -22.93 -10.29
C MET A 24 41.28 -24.37 -10.83
N ASP A 25 41.87 -24.58 -12.00
CA ASP A 25 42.02 -25.91 -12.55
C ASP A 25 43.21 -26.69 -11.91
N VAL A 26 43.34 -27.91 -12.26
CA VAL A 26 44.42 -28.79 -11.73
C VAL A 26 45.82 -28.38 -12.15
N GLU A 27 45.94 -27.50 -13.15
CA GLU A 27 47.20 -26.98 -13.68
C GLU A 27 47.56 -25.62 -13.06
N GLY A 28 46.70 -25.09 -12.17
CA GLY A 28 46.92 -23.84 -11.45
C GLY A 28 46.40 -22.59 -12.16
N ASN A 29 45.67 -22.73 -13.27
CA ASN A 29 45.06 -21.58 -13.95
C ASN A 29 43.82 -21.12 -13.21
N ILE A 30 43.71 -19.81 -12.97
CA ILE A 30 42.59 -19.19 -12.26
C ILE A 30 41.68 -18.51 -13.26
N SER A 31 40.43 -18.91 -13.30
CA SER A 31 39.37 -18.23 -14.01
C SER A 31 38.46 -17.52 -13.01
N THR A 32 38.29 -16.23 -13.18
CA THR A 32 37.49 -15.41 -12.27
C THR A 32 36.32 -14.79 -13.02
N THR A 33 35.11 -14.87 -12.46
CA THR A 33 33.97 -14.17 -13.01
C THR A 33 34.06 -12.66 -12.75
N ASN A 34 33.37 -11.86 -13.55
CA ASN A 34 33.24 -10.44 -13.28
C ASN A 34 32.66 -10.21 -11.89
N LYS A 35 33.26 -9.26 -11.16
CA LYS A 35 32.72 -8.82 -9.88
C LYS A 35 31.26 -8.39 -10.03
N GLN A 36 30.40 -9.02 -9.28
CA GLN A 36 29.02 -8.58 -9.10
C GLN A 36 28.94 -7.82 -7.78
N SER A 37 28.17 -6.76 -7.73
CA SER A 37 27.95 -6.02 -6.51
C SER A 37 26.47 -5.82 -6.27
N TYR A 38 26.04 -5.93 -5.03
CA TYR A 38 24.76 -5.41 -4.60
C TYR A 38 24.99 -4.59 -3.32
N ILE A 39 24.26 -3.53 -3.20
CA ILE A 39 24.27 -2.70 -1.99
C ILE A 39 23.34 -3.39 -1.00
N ILE A 40 23.88 -3.87 0.11
CA ILE A 40 23.03 -4.12 1.27
C ILE A 40 22.59 -2.74 1.72
N GLY A 41 21.36 -2.36 1.35
CA GLY A 41 20.76 -1.20 1.96
C GLY A 41 20.88 -1.39 3.46
N THR A 42 21.49 -0.45 4.16
CA THR A 42 21.14 -0.25 5.54
C THR A 42 19.63 -0.38 5.59
N LEU A 43 19.08 -1.04 6.59
CA LEU A 43 17.71 -0.83 7.02
C LEU A 43 17.60 0.66 7.43
N ALA A 44 17.85 1.54 6.48
CA ALA A 44 17.40 2.90 6.54
C ALA A 44 15.90 2.78 6.38
N THR A 45 15.25 2.97 7.44
CA THR A 45 13.86 3.19 7.75
C THR A 45 13.13 4.16 6.79
N ASP A 46 13.60 4.39 5.56
CA ASP A 46 13.03 5.39 4.66
C ASP A 46 12.72 4.92 3.24
N ASN A 47 12.87 3.64 2.93
CA ASN A 47 12.17 3.06 1.82
C ASN A 47 11.16 2.07 2.37
N ASP A 48 10.12 2.63 2.92
CA ASP A 48 8.88 1.93 3.17
C ASP A 48 8.38 1.37 1.83
N VAL A 49 8.93 0.22 1.45
CA VAL A 49 8.25 -0.66 0.50
C VAL A 49 7.06 -1.19 1.28
N THR A 50 6.09 -0.31 1.49
CA THR A 50 4.83 -0.75 2.07
C THR A 50 4.24 -1.73 1.09
N PRO A 51 3.87 -2.95 1.54
CA PRO A 51 3.20 -3.93 0.68
C PRO A 51 1.80 -3.46 0.29
N TYR A 52 1.45 -2.23 0.59
CA TYR A 52 0.17 -1.63 0.32
C TYR A 52 0.23 -0.83 -0.98
N GLU A 53 -0.74 -1.09 -1.84
CA GLU A 53 -1.09 -0.22 -2.96
C GLU A 53 -2.33 0.58 -2.61
N PHE A 54 -2.62 1.62 -3.40
CA PHE A 54 -3.90 2.31 -3.28
C PHE A 54 -5.00 1.41 -3.82
N ASP A 55 -5.71 0.77 -2.90
CA ASP A 55 -6.79 -0.18 -3.20
C ASP A 55 -7.98 0.01 -2.26
N LEU A 56 -9.16 -0.39 -2.74
CA LEU A 56 -10.42 -0.33 -2.01
C LEU A 56 -10.89 -1.75 -1.71
N HIS A 57 -10.83 -2.13 -0.44
CA HIS A 57 -11.22 -3.46 0.00
C HIS A 57 -12.74 -3.64 0.16
N GLY A 58 -13.48 -2.55 0.04
CA GLY A 58 -14.93 -2.57 0.16
C GLY A 58 -15.43 -1.99 1.48
N ASN A 59 -16.70 -2.24 1.78
CA ASN A 59 -17.29 -1.86 3.07
C ASN A 59 -17.93 -3.08 3.73
N TYR A 60 -17.86 -3.09 5.07
CA TYR A 60 -18.45 -4.17 5.86
C TYR A 60 -19.08 -3.61 7.15
N PRO A 61 -20.27 -4.08 7.54
CA PRO A 61 -21.17 -4.97 6.78
C PRO A 61 -21.76 -4.31 5.52
N ASN A 62 -22.21 -5.12 4.57
CA ASN A 62 -22.94 -4.66 3.39
C ASN A 62 -23.90 -5.80 2.92
N PRO A 63 -25.22 -5.65 3.03
CA PRO A 63 -25.97 -4.49 3.54
C PRO A 63 -25.66 -4.15 5.00
N PHE A 64 -25.88 -2.89 5.39
CA PHE A 64 -25.61 -2.42 6.76
C PHE A 64 -26.79 -1.73 7.43
N ASN A 65 -26.80 -1.70 8.78
CA ASN A 65 -27.83 -1.04 9.60
C ASN A 65 -27.24 -0.65 10.96
N PRO A 66 -27.15 0.62 11.31
CA PRO A 66 -27.02 1.78 10.42
C PRO A 66 -25.56 2.09 10.07
N VAL A 67 -24.59 1.30 10.56
CA VAL A 67 -23.14 1.58 10.47
C VAL A 67 -22.44 0.60 9.55
N THR A 68 -21.55 1.12 8.72
CA THR A 68 -20.62 0.34 7.92
C THR A 68 -19.22 0.95 7.99
N ASN A 69 -18.19 0.12 7.78
CA ASN A 69 -16.79 0.52 7.74
C ASN A 69 -16.25 0.35 6.32
N ILE A 70 -15.78 1.43 5.73
CA ILE A 70 -15.09 1.43 4.44
C ILE A 70 -13.62 1.18 4.71
N ILE A 71 -13.07 0.16 4.09
CA ILE A 71 -11.68 -0.28 4.28
C ILE A 71 -10.92 -0.03 2.98
N TYR A 72 -9.81 0.68 3.07
CA TYR A 72 -8.93 0.97 1.94
C TYR A 72 -7.46 0.96 2.38
N SER A 73 -6.56 0.83 1.43
CA SER A 73 -5.12 0.86 1.66
C SER A 73 -4.44 1.95 0.84
N MET A 74 -3.33 2.47 1.36
CA MET A 74 -2.49 3.48 0.72
C MET A 74 -1.06 2.98 0.64
N GLY A 75 -0.46 3.06 -0.54
CA GLY A 75 0.95 2.70 -0.74
C GLY A 75 1.93 3.83 -0.42
N THR A 76 1.48 5.06 -0.49
CA THR A 76 2.28 6.27 -0.21
C THR A 76 1.42 7.28 0.53
N ALA A 77 2.07 8.14 1.31
CA ALA A 77 1.38 9.25 1.96
C ALA A 77 0.75 10.17 0.91
N SER A 78 -0.53 10.46 1.05
CA SER A 78 -1.30 11.26 0.09
C SER A 78 -2.51 11.90 0.75
N ASP A 79 -2.98 12.98 0.14
CA ASP A 79 -4.27 13.54 0.52
C ASP A 79 -5.39 12.65 -0.01
N VAL A 80 -6.30 12.30 0.89
CA VAL A 80 -7.44 11.44 0.61
C VAL A 80 -8.72 12.19 0.93
N THR A 81 -9.69 12.05 0.05
CA THR A 81 -11.06 12.52 0.27
C THR A 81 -12.01 11.35 0.09
N ILE A 82 -12.87 11.12 1.10
CA ILE A 82 -13.88 10.07 1.07
C ILE A 82 -15.26 10.71 1.15
N MET A 83 -16.06 10.43 0.13
CA MET A 83 -17.39 11.00 -0.03
C MET A 83 -18.43 9.92 -0.27
N VAL A 84 -19.65 10.18 0.20
CA VAL A 84 -20.83 9.35 -0.08
C VAL A 84 -21.81 10.13 -0.93
N HIS A 85 -22.32 9.49 -1.97
CA HIS A 85 -23.32 10.02 -2.90
C HIS A 85 -24.55 9.11 -2.94
N ASN A 86 -25.68 9.68 -3.29
CA ASN A 86 -26.86 8.91 -3.65
C ASN A 86 -26.78 8.40 -5.11
N ILE A 87 -27.79 7.64 -5.55
CA ILE A 87 -27.83 7.10 -6.92
C ILE A 87 -27.99 8.17 -8.01
N GLN A 88 -28.39 9.38 -7.65
CA GLN A 88 -28.45 10.54 -8.54
C GLN A 88 -27.11 11.27 -8.65
N GLY A 89 -26.07 10.81 -7.92
CA GLY A 89 -24.77 11.44 -7.89
C GLY A 89 -24.67 12.68 -6.98
N GLN A 90 -25.69 12.96 -6.19
CA GLN A 90 -25.70 14.08 -5.26
C GLN A 90 -24.87 13.70 -4.01
N LEU A 91 -24.05 14.65 -3.56
CA LEU A 91 -23.27 14.48 -2.34
C LEU A 91 -24.19 14.36 -1.13
N VAL A 92 -24.01 13.27 -0.38
CA VAL A 92 -24.71 12.99 0.88
C VAL A 92 -23.84 13.37 2.06
N LYS A 93 -22.59 12.92 2.07
CA LYS A 93 -21.67 13.18 3.17
C LYS A 93 -20.21 13.19 2.75
N ASN A 94 -19.45 14.10 3.34
CA ASN A 94 -18.00 14.03 3.38
C ASN A 94 -17.60 13.22 4.63
N LEU A 95 -16.99 12.06 4.45
CA LEU A 95 -16.57 11.19 5.56
C LEU A 95 -15.19 11.55 6.07
N PHE A 96 -14.28 11.86 5.16
CA PHE A 96 -12.89 12.16 5.48
C PHE A 96 -12.27 13.08 4.44
N ILE A 97 -11.47 14.04 4.90
CA ILE A 97 -10.61 14.89 4.07
C ILE A 97 -9.33 15.12 4.85
N GLY A 98 -8.20 14.65 4.33
CA GLY A 98 -6.92 14.86 5.00
C GLY A 98 -5.80 14.00 4.42
N ASN A 99 -4.60 14.20 4.97
CA ASN A 99 -3.43 13.42 4.61
C ASN A 99 -3.42 12.08 5.35
N VAL A 100 -3.10 11.01 4.65
CA VAL A 100 -3.07 9.64 5.15
C VAL A 100 -1.70 9.04 4.89
N LYS A 101 -1.16 8.34 5.88
CA LYS A 101 0.10 7.61 5.77
C LYS A 101 -0.09 6.30 5.00
N PRO A 102 1.00 5.68 4.50
CA PRO A 102 0.93 4.33 3.96
C PRO A 102 0.35 3.34 4.98
N GLY A 103 -0.40 2.36 4.49
CA GLY A 103 -1.04 1.35 5.33
C GLY A 103 -2.52 1.15 5.02
N GLN A 104 -3.15 0.33 5.84
CA GLN A 104 -4.58 0.07 5.78
C GLN A 104 -5.34 1.04 6.69
N HIS A 105 -6.44 1.58 6.18
CA HIS A 105 -7.28 2.55 6.87
C HIS A 105 -8.74 2.14 6.85
N THR A 106 -9.47 2.61 7.85
CA THR A 106 -10.90 2.35 7.99
C THR A 106 -11.63 3.64 8.31
N VAL A 107 -12.71 3.91 7.60
CA VAL A 107 -13.60 5.04 7.85
C VAL A 107 -15.04 4.55 7.99
N SER A 108 -15.68 4.95 9.08
CA SER A 108 -17.05 4.53 9.37
C SER A 108 -18.08 5.52 8.83
N TRP A 109 -19.19 4.99 8.33
CA TRP A 109 -20.38 5.78 8.00
C TRP A 109 -21.61 5.22 8.72
N ASN A 110 -22.37 6.11 9.34
CA ASN A 110 -23.53 5.79 10.17
C ASN A 110 -24.88 6.10 9.49
N GLY A 111 -24.92 6.19 8.16
CA GLY A 111 -26.16 6.48 7.43
C GLY A 111 -26.72 7.88 7.66
N THR A 112 -25.85 8.89 7.87
CA THR A 112 -26.27 10.29 8.02
C THR A 112 -25.65 11.17 6.93
N ASN A 113 -26.33 12.30 6.64
CA ASN A 113 -25.82 13.35 5.76
C ASN A 113 -24.85 14.31 6.49
N ASN A 114 -24.37 15.35 5.80
CA ASN A 114 -23.49 16.37 6.39
C ASN A 114 -24.11 17.16 7.55
N PHE A 115 -25.44 17.16 7.67
CA PHE A 115 -26.19 17.81 8.75
C PHE A 115 -26.53 16.86 9.91
N ALA A 116 -25.90 15.67 9.94
CA ALA A 116 -26.17 14.61 10.92
C ALA A 116 -27.60 14.05 10.87
N GLN A 117 -28.33 14.30 9.80
CA GLN A 117 -29.66 13.75 9.58
C GLN A 117 -29.58 12.36 8.96
N SER A 118 -30.41 11.45 9.46
CA SER A 118 -30.49 10.10 8.93
C SER A 118 -31.01 10.10 7.47
N VAL A 119 -30.35 9.34 6.61
CA VAL A 119 -30.77 9.22 5.21
C VAL A 119 -31.62 7.97 5.00
N PRO A 120 -32.46 7.91 3.96
CA PRO A 120 -33.33 6.77 3.68
C PRO A 120 -32.56 5.47 3.42
N SER A 121 -33.24 4.33 3.63
CA SER A 121 -32.74 3.05 3.14
C SER A 121 -32.58 3.09 1.62
N GLY A 122 -31.52 2.48 1.11
CA GLY A 122 -31.27 2.45 -0.32
C GLY A 122 -29.79 2.23 -0.65
N ILE A 123 -29.50 2.34 -1.93
CA ILE A 123 -28.13 2.20 -2.46
C ILE A 123 -27.42 3.56 -2.41
N TYR A 124 -26.20 3.52 -1.90
CA TYR A 124 -25.28 4.66 -1.87
C TYR A 124 -23.97 4.28 -2.54
N ILE A 125 -23.34 5.27 -3.12
CA ILE A 125 -22.04 5.13 -3.79
C ILE A 125 -21.03 5.92 -2.96
N TYR A 126 -19.94 5.28 -2.59
CA TYR A 126 -18.85 5.98 -1.93
C TYR A 126 -17.61 6.02 -2.83
N SER A 127 -16.88 7.09 -2.73
CA SER A 127 -15.63 7.29 -3.46
C SER A 127 -14.49 7.56 -2.51
N VAL A 128 -13.35 6.93 -2.77
CA VAL A 128 -12.08 7.21 -2.13
C VAL A 128 -11.18 7.81 -3.18
N LYS A 129 -10.91 9.10 -3.07
CA LYS A 129 -10.09 9.86 -4.00
C LYS A 129 -8.74 10.13 -3.37
N SER A 130 -7.67 9.72 -4.04
CA SER A 130 -6.30 10.16 -3.75
C SER A 130 -5.85 11.18 -4.80
N SER A 131 -4.65 11.74 -4.64
CA SER A 131 -4.07 12.70 -5.60
C SER A 131 -3.99 12.17 -7.03
N ARG A 132 -3.96 10.86 -7.24
CA ARG A 132 -3.72 10.22 -8.55
C ARG A 132 -4.88 9.40 -9.08
N ARG A 133 -5.73 8.86 -8.20
CA ARG A 133 -6.78 7.88 -8.57
C ARG A 133 -8.03 8.08 -7.73
N ILE A 134 -9.15 7.65 -8.31
CA ILE A 134 -10.43 7.56 -7.61
C ILE A 134 -10.87 6.10 -7.65
N LEU A 135 -11.20 5.55 -6.51
CA LEU A 135 -11.82 4.24 -6.36
C LEU A 135 -13.25 4.42 -5.88
N VAL A 136 -14.16 3.62 -6.38
CA VAL A 136 -15.60 3.74 -6.12
C VAL A 136 -16.15 2.41 -5.67
N GLY A 137 -16.98 2.42 -4.63
CA GLY A 137 -17.71 1.27 -4.14
C GLY A 137 -19.20 1.55 -4.00
N LYS A 138 -19.98 0.48 -3.91
CA LYS A 138 -21.43 0.51 -3.72
C LYS A 138 -21.78 -0.13 -2.38
N MET A 139 -22.69 0.46 -1.64
CA MET A 139 -23.19 -0.05 -0.37
C MET A 139 -24.71 0.09 -0.27
N MET A 140 -25.33 -0.76 0.54
CA MET A 140 -26.77 -0.79 0.77
C MET A 140 -27.10 -0.55 2.24
N LEU A 141 -27.83 0.54 2.51
CA LEU A 141 -28.35 0.85 3.83
C LEU A 141 -29.74 0.23 3.98
N LEU A 142 -29.90 -0.57 5.01
CA LEU A 142 -31.18 -1.12 5.46
C LEU A 142 -31.54 -0.49 6.82
N LYS A 143 -32.79 -0.17 6.96
CA LYS A 143 -33.36 0.30 8.24
C LYS A 143 -34.46 -0.62 8.70
#